data_2bd79e57a3c84d886aaefb6ddaa0df7e
#
_entry.id   2bd79e57a3c84d886aaefb6ddaa0df7e
#
_cell.length_a   1.000
_cell.length_b   1.000
_cell.length_c   1.000
_cell.angle_alpha   90.00
_cell.angle_beta   90.00
_cell.angle_gamma   90.00
#
_symmetry.space_group_name_H-M   'P 1'
#
loop_
_entity.id
_entity.type
_entity.pdbx_description
1 polymer ?
#
loop_
_entity_poly.entity_id
_entity_poly.type
_entity_poly.pdbx_seq_one_letter_code
_entity_poly.pdbx_strand_id
1 'polypeptide(L)'
;MNVRKPTDYSAMYGILDQLMGAEFPQMELYFEIGKIVCAHPEKGTAVMAAEYLQANYPGDRGFSPRNLRRMREFYRAYADNSELRALALKLGWTQNMAILEGCESFDERIWYLRAALGHHWTKVELLEQIQAGAWLREELDEPDNTCYTESNTVSA
;
A
#
# COMPACT_ATOMS: atom_id res chain seq x y z
N MET A 1 4.57 -15.45 -39.17
CA MET A 1 4.78 -15.49 -37.74
C MET A 1 4.82 -14.08 -37.19
N ASN A 2 4.04 -13.86 -36.17
CA ASN A 2 3.98 -12.53 -35.54
C ASN A 2 5.01 -12.41 -34.44
N VAL A 3 5.96 -11.51 -34.64
CA VAL A 3 6.92 -11.22 -33.60
C VAL A 3 6.47 -9.93 -32.93
N ARG A 4 6.10 -10.05 -31.65
CA ARG A 4 5.63 -8.91 -30.91
C ARG A 4 6.80 -8.00 -30.59
N LYS A 5 6.64 -6.72 -30.87
CA LYS A 5 7.66 -5.75 -30.53
C LYS A 5 7.82 -5.69 -29.01
N PRO A 6 9.04 -5.67 -28.51
CA PRO A 6 9.23 -5.48 -27.07
C PRO A 6 8.65 -4.14 -26.62
N THR A 7 8.10 -4.12 -25.41
CA THR A 7 7.59 -2.88 -24.85
C THR A 7 8.76 -1.95 -24.53
N ASP A 8 8.60 -0.69 -24.92
CA ASP A 8 9.62 0.33 -24.66
C ASP A 8 9.32 0.99 -23.32
N TYR A 9 10.15 0.73 -22.33
CA TYR A 9 9.98 1.27 -20.99
C TYR A 9 10.84 2.51 -20.72
N SER A 10 11.41 3.12 -21.77
CA SER A 10 12.32 4.25 -21.58
C SER A 10 11.70 5.39 -20.80
N ALA A 11 10.44 5.73 -21.12
CA ALA A 11 9.75 6.81 -20.42
C ALA A 11 9.53 6.47 -18.97
N MET A 12 9.18 5.21 -18.69
CA MET A 12 8.99 4.75 -17.33
C MET A 12 10.29 4.88 -16.54
N TYR A 13 11.40 4.46 -17.13
CA TYR A 13 12.69 4.53 -16.44
C TYR A 13 13.05 5.97 -16.13
N GLY A 14 12.77 6.90 -17.04
CA GLY A 14 13.03 8.32 -16.78
C GLY A 14 12.24 8.85 -15.60
N ILE A 15 10.97 8.43 -15.49
CA ILE A 15 10.14 8.86 -14.36
C ILE A 15 10.64 8.23 -13.06
N LEU A 16 11.05 6.96 -13.11
CA LEU A 16 11.61 6.31 -11.93
C LEU A 16 12.85 7.05 -11.44
N ASP A 17 13.71 7.47 -12.37
CA ASP A 17 14.89 8.25 -12.00
C ASP A 17 14.51 9.55 -11.31
N GLN A 18 13.46 10.22 -11.81
CA GLN A 18 13.00 11.45 -11.20
C GLN A 18 12.50 11.21 -9.78
N LEU A 19 11.76 10.12 -9.59
CA LEU A 19 11.25 9.80 -8.27
C LEU A 19 12.37 9.51 -7.30
N MET A 20 13.37 8.75 -7.73
CA MET A 20 14.49 8.42 -6.86
C MET A 20 15.29 9.66 -6.49
N GLY A 21 15.42 10.59 -7.42
CA GLY A 21 16.15 11.83 -7.18
C GLY A 21 15.42 12.85 -6.33
N ALA A 22 14.09 12.70 -6.20
CA ALA A 22 13.27 13.65 -5.44
C ALA A 22 13.31 13.41 -3.94
N GLU A 23 13.88 12.28 -3.51
CA GLU A 23 14.06 11.97 -2.09
C GLU A 23 12.74 11.95 -1.32
N PHE A 24 11.73 11.31 -1.89
CA PHE A 24 10.47 11.10 -1.18
C PHE A 24 10.68 10.22 0.06
N PRO A 25 9.91 10.45 1.13
CA PRO A 25 9.83 9.43 2.19
C PRO A 25 9.40 8.08 1.61
N GLN A 26 9.80 7.01 2.27
CA GLN A 26 9.64 5.67 1.71
C GLN A 26 8.20 5.35 1.29
N MET A 27 7.23 5.64 2.14
CA MET A 27 5.85 5.28 1.83
C MET A 27 5.34 6.06 0.63
N GLU A 28 5.69 7.32 0.55
CA GLU A 28 5.27 8.14 -0.58
C GLU A 28 5.98 7.70 -1.85
N LEU A 29 7.25 7.34 -1.74
CA LEU A 29 7.99 6.81 -2.89
C LEU A 29 7.33 5.54 -3.41
N TYR A 30 6.99 4.62 -2.53
CA TYR A 30 6.38 3.36 -2.92
C TYR A 30 5.01 3.58 -3.58
N PHE A 31 4.26 4.54 -3.07
CA PHE A 31 2.97 4.87 -3.68
C PHE A 31 3.18 5.40 -5.11
N GLU A 32 4.16 6.30 -5.29
CA GLU A 32 4.43 6.86 -6.60
C GLU A 32 4.99 5.83 -7.57
N ILE A 33 5.86 4.95 -7.10
CA ILE A 33 6.34 3.85 -7.95
C ILE A 33 5.18 2.96 -8.36
N GLY A 34 4.30 2.66 -7.43
CA GLY A 34 3.11 1.86 -7.74
C GLY A 34 2.24 2.51 -8.80
N LYS A 35 2.12 3.84 -8.74
CA LYS A 35 1.38 4.59 -9.73
C LYS A 35 1.99 4.42 -11.12
N ILE A 36 3.31 4.50 -11.20
CA ILE A 36 4.01 4.37 -12.47
C ILE A 36 3.84 2.96 -13.05
N VAL A 37 4.02 1.94 -12.19
CA VAL A 37 3.85 0.56 -12.63
C VAL A 37 2.42 0.32 -13.08
N CYS A 38 1.45 0.87 -12.35
CA CYS A 38 0.05 0.72 -12.68
C CYS A 38 -0.30 1.36 -14.03
N ALA A 39 0.41 2.41 -14.41
CA ALA A 39 0.15 3.11 -15.67
C ALA A 39 0.57 2.28 -16.88
N HIS A 40 1.35 1.22 -16.69
CA HIS A 40 1.82 0.37 -17.77
C HIS A 40 1.20 -1.01 -17.64
N PRO A 41 0.13 -1.29 -18.39
CA PRO A 41 -0.61 -2.55 -18.21
C PRO A 41 0.09 -3.77 -18.79
N GLU A 42 1.20 -3.60 -19.48
CA GLU A 42 1.88 -4.71 -20.13
C GLU A 42 2.35 -5.73 -19.10
N LYS A 43 2.25 -6.99 -19.48
CA LYS A 43 2.72 -8.06 -18.63
C LYS A 43 4.24 -7.91 -18.43
N GLY A 44 4.67 -8.06 -17.19
CA GLY A 44 6.09 -7.98 -16.89
C GLY A 44 6.58 -6.60 -16.51
N THR A 45 5.71 -5.59 -16.50
CA THR A 45 6.14 -4.24 -16.15
C THR A 45 6.81 -4.17 -14.78
N ALA A 46 6.24 -4.87 -13.79
CA ALA A 46 6.82 -4.85 -12.45
C ALA A 46 8.22 -5.45 -12.43
N VAL A 47 8.44 -6.51 -13.23
CA VAL A 47 9.77 -7.13 -13.32
C VAL A 47 10.76 -6.15 -13.94
N MET A 48 10.36 -5.49 -15.03
CA MET A 48 11.25 -4.55 -15.70
C MET A 48 11.59 -3.36 -14.82
N ALA A 49 10.61 -2.85 -14.11
CA ALA A 49 10.85 -1.73 -13.18
C ALA A 49 11.79 -2.19 -12.07
N ALA A 50 11.58 -3.39 -11.52
CA ALA A 50 12.42 -3.91 -10.46
C ALA A 50 13.87 -4.07 -10.92
N GLU A 51 14.04 -4.64 -12.11
CA GLU A 51 15.39 -4.84 -12.64
C GLU A 51 16.11 -3.51 -12.87
N TYR A 52 15.39 -2.53 -13.39
CA TYR A 52 15.99 -1.22 -13.61
C TYR A 52 16.42 -0.58 -12.30
N LEU A 53 15.54 -0.63 -11.30
CA LEU A 53 15.85 -0.01 -10.00
C LEU A 53 16.99 -0.73 -9.31
N GLN A 54 17.02 -2.06 -9.37
CA GLN A 54 18.10 -2.81 -8.75
C GLN A 54 19.45 -2.54 -9.43
N ALA A 55 19.43 -2.40 -10.75
CA ALA A 55 20.67 -2.17 -11.49
C ALA A 55 21.24 -0.77 -11.27
N ASN A 56 20.35 0.21 -11.13
CA ASN A 56 20.78 1.61 -11.07
C ASN A 56 20.83 2.18 -9.65
N TYR A 57 20.19 1.52 -8.70
CA TYR A 57 20.17 1.96 -7.30
C TYR A 57 20.44 0.78 -6.38
N PRO A 58 21.63 0.14 -6.54
CA PRO A 58 21.89 -1.11 -5.82
C PRO A 58 21.99 -0.96 -4.31
N GLY A 59 22.20 0.26 -3.82
CA GLY A 59 22.22 0.48 -2.38
C GLY A 59 20.86 0.49 -1.73
N ASP A 60 19.82 0.61 -2.52
CA ASP A 60 18.45 0.65 -1.98
C ASP A 60 17.87 -0.75 -1.94
N ARG A 61 16.97 -0.96 -0.99
CA ARG A 61 16.32 -2.25 -0.82
C ARG A 61 14.84 -2.12 -1.12
N GLY A 62 14.19 -3.25 -1.28
CA GLY A 62 12.75 -3.25 -1.45
C GLY A 62 12.29 -3.21 -2.90
N PHE A 63 13.20 -3.41 -3.84
CA PHE A 63 12.86 -3.35 -5.27
C PHE A 63 12.85 -4.72 -5.92
N SER A 64 12.36 -5.75 -5.22
CA SER A 64 12.13 -7.03 -5.84
C SER A 64 10.89 -6.94 -6.74
N PRO A 65 10.76 -7.82 -7.75
CA PRO A 65 9.53 -7.85 -8.56
C PRO A 65 8.27 -8.02 -7.71
N ARG A 66 8.35 -8.87 -6.69
CA ARG A 66 7.23 -9.07 -5.79
C ARG A 66 6.83 -7.77 -5.11
N ASN A 67 7.83 -7.04 -4.63
CA ASN A 67 7.52 -5.80 -3.92
C ASN A 67 7.02 -4.71 -4.87
N LEU A 68 7.50 -4.69 -6.09
CA LEU A 68 6.96 -3.76 -7.09
C LEU A 68 5.49 -4.04 -7.37
N ARG A 69 5.11 -5.33 -7.42
CA ARG A 69 3.70 -5.68 -7.56
C ARG A 69 2.89 -5.24 -6.36
N ARG A 70 3.46 -5.33 -5.17
CA ARG A 70 2.81 -4.87 -3.95
C ARG A 70 2.62 -3.35 -3.97
N MET A 71 3.60 -2.63 -4.49
CA MET A 71 3.47 -1.17 -4.63
C MET A 71 2.33 -0.83 -5.58
N ARG A 72 2.19 -1.59 -6.67
CA ARG A 72 1.09 -1.40 -7.60
C ARG A 72 -0.26 -1.62 -6.92
N GLU A 73 -0.36 -2.69 -6.13
CA GLU A 73 -1.61 -2.97 -5.42
C GLU A 73 -1.90 -1.92 -4.35
N PHE A 74 -0.87 -1.43 -3.70
CA PHE A 74 -1.00 -0.36 -2.73
C PHE A 74 -1.57 0.90 -3.39
N TYR A 75 -1.02 1.25 -4.54
CA TYR A 75 -1.55 2.40 -5.29
C TYR A 75 -3.00 2.16 -5.69
N ARG A 76 -3.31 0.99 -6.23
CA ARG A 76 -4.68 0.69 -6.67
C ARG A 76 -5.67 0.78 -5.52
N ALA A 77 -5.27 0.35 -4.36
CA ALA A 77 -6.17 0.32 -3.20
C ALA A 77 -6.57 1.71 -2.72
N TYR A 78 -5.65 2.66 -2.81
CA TYR A 78 -5.89 3.95 -2.16
C TYR A 78 -5.82 5.16 -3.09
N ALA A 79 -5.66 4.94 -4.39
CA ALA A 79 -5.49 6.06 -5.32
C ALA A 79 -6.72 6.95 -5.39
N ASP A 80 -7.90 6.35 -5.30
CA ASP A 80 -9.15 7.09 -5.49
C ASP A 80 -9.70 7.71 -4.22
N ASN A 81 -9.00 7.56 -3.10
CA ASN A 81 -9.49 8.11 -1.85
C ASN A 81 -8.33 8.76 -1.11
N SER A 82 -8.25 10.09 -1.23
CA SER A 82 -7.12 10.82 -0.66
C SER A 82 -7.08 10.75 0.86
N GLU A 83 -8.25 10.64 1.49
CA GLU A 83 -8.32 10.56 2.95
C GLU A 83 -7.71 9.23 3.43
N LEU A 84 -8.09 8.14 2.80
CA LEU A 84 -7.56 6.84 3.15
C LEU A 84 -6.09 6.72 2.80
N ARG A 85 -5.70 7.29 1.66
CA ARG A 85 -4.28 7.31 1.30
C ARG A 85 -3.46 8.00 2.37
N ALA A 86 -3.96 9.13 2.89
CA ALA A 86 -3.25 9.85 3.94
C ALA A 86 -3.07 8.98 5.18
N LEU A 87 -4.09 8.20 5.54
CA LEU A 87 -3.99 7.29 6.68
C LEU A 87 -2.98 6.18 6.40
N ALA A 88 -3.06 5.58 5.21
CA ALA A 88 -2.16 4.48 4.85
C ALA A 88 -0.71 4.93 4.84
N LEU A 89 -0.44 6.14 4.37
CA LEU A 89 0.92 6.65 4.32
C LEU A 89 1.51 6.90 5.71
N LYS A 90 0.68 6.95 6.75
CA LYS A 90 1.18 7.10 8.11
C LYS A 90 1.59 5.78 8.75
N LEU A 91 1.19 4.65 8.17
CA LEU A 91 1.63 3.34 8.63
C LEU A 91 2.85 2.89 7.85
N GLY A 92 3.61 1.96 8.44
CA GLY A 92 4.76 1.40 7.75
C GLY A 92 4.37 0.44 6.64
N TRP A 93 5.35 0.11 5.81
CA TRP A 93 5.11 -0.73 4.63
C TRP A 93 4.59 -2.12 5.03
N THR A 94 5.24 -2.75 6.01
CA THR A 94 4.86 -4.11 6.39
C THR A 94 3.46 -4.15 7.00
N GLN A 95 3.08 -3.11 7.73
CA GLN A 95 1.73 -3.02 8.28
C GLN A 95 0.70 -2.86 7.16
N ASN A 96 1.00 -2.02 6.18
CA ASN A 96 0.11 -1.85 5.04
C ASN A 96 -0.05 -3.15 4.26
N MET A 97 1.03 -3.90 4.09
CA MET A 97 0.94 -5.17 3.36
C MET A 97 0.11 -6.19 4.13
N ALA A 98 0.23 -6.19 5.47
CA ALA A 98 -0.59 -7.07 6.27
C ALA A 98 -2.08 -6.78 6.05
N ILE A 99 -2.43 -5.51 5.99
CA ILE A 99 -3.83 -5.13 5.77
C ILE A 99 -4.29 -5.50 4.36
N LEU A 100 -3.50 -5.17 3.35
CA LEU A 100 -3.89 -5.46 1.98
C LEU A 100 -4.04 -6.95 1.71
N GLU A 101 -3.14 -7.75 2.28
CA GLU A 101 -3.13 -9.19 2.03
C GLU A 101 -4.09 -9.94 2.94
N GLY A 102 -4.38 -9.40 4.12
CA GLY A 102 -5.23 -10.07 5.09
C GLY A 102 -6.68 -9.65 5.08
N CYS A 103 -7.03 -8.58 4.38
CA CYS A 103 -8.38 -8.04 4.38
C CYS A 103 -8.87 -7.90 2.96
N GLU A 104 -10.08 -8.40 2.72
CA GLU A 104 -10.61 -8.41 1.36
C GLU A 104 -11.47 -7.20 1.05
N SER A 105 -12.24 -6.72 2.03
CA SER A 105 -13.15 -5.64 1.78
C SER A 105 -12.51 -4.30 2.09
N PHE A 106 -13.01 -3.28 1.43
CA PHE A 106 -12.57 -1.92 1.64
C PHE A 106 -12.85 -1.49 3.08
N ASP A 107 -14.03 -1.85 3.60
CA ASP A 107 -14.42 -1.46 4.96
C ASP A 107 -13.51 -2.09 6.01
N GLU A 108 -13.10 -3.34 5.80
CA GLU A 108 -12.14 -3.98 6.68
C GLU A 108 -10.84 -3.20 6.70
N ARG A 109 -10.35 -2.84 5.52
CA ARG A 109 -9.08 -2.13 5.40
C ARG A 109 -9.13 -0.79 6.12
N ILE A 110 -10.21 -0.05 5.95
CA ILE A 110 -10.37 1.22 6.64
C ILE A 110 -10.32 1.02 8.14
N TRP A 111 -11.04 0.02 8.61
CA TRP A 111 -11.10 -0.24 10.05
C TRP A 111 -9.71 -0.54 10.62
N TYR A 112 -8.97 -1.43 9.93
CA TYR A 112 -7.64 -1.79 10.43
C TYR A 112 -6.63 -0.66 10.30
N LEU A 113 -6.74 0.17 9.26
CA LEU A 113 -5.87 1.34 9.17
C LEU A 113 -6.08 2.26 10.37
N ARG A 114 -7.32 2.54 10.69
CA ARG A 114 -7.63 3.43 11.81
C ARG A 114 -7.26 2.80 13.15
N ALA A 115 -7.55 1.53 13.31
CA ALA A 115 -7.24 0.84 14.55
C ALA A 115 -5.75 0.76 14.79
N ALA A 116 -4.99 0.42 13.74
CA ALA A 116 -3.54 0.30 13.87
C ALA A 116 -2.91 1.64 14.22
N LEU A 117 -3.40 2.72 13.62
CA LEU A 117 -2.90 4.06 13.93
C LEU A 117 -3.29 4.48 15.34
N GLY A 118 -4.54 4.22 15.71
CA GLY A 118 -5.03 4.65 17.02
C GLY A 118 -4.41 3.89 18.17
N HIS A 119 -4.17 2.60 17.99
CA HIS A 119 -3.60 1.75 19.04
C HIS A 119 -2.10 1.60 18.92
N HIS A 120 -1.49 2.16 17.89
CA HIS A 120 -0.05 2.04 17.64
C HIS A 120 0.39 0.59 17.54
N TRP A 121 -0.39 -0.24 16.85
CA TRP A 121 -0.08 -1.66 16.71
C TRP A 121 1.17 -1.86 15.87
N THR A 122 2.05 -2.73 16.34
CA THR A 122 3.16 -3.23 15.52
C THR A 122 2.61 -4.16 14.45
N LYS A 123 3.49 -4.56 13.52
CA LYS A 123 3.08 -5.53 12.50
C LYS A 123 2.55 -6.81 13.13
N VAL A 124 3.24 -7.30 14.17
CA VAL A 124 2.83 -8.55 14.82
C VAL A 124 1.48 -8.39 15.47
N GLU A 125 1.29 -7.30 16.22
CA GLU A 125 0.00 -7.05 16.86
C GLU A 125 -1.12 -6.92 15.85
N LEU A 126 -0.85 -6.21 14.73
CA LEU A 126 -1.84 -6.05 13.68
C LEU A 126 -2.23 -7.40 13.07
N LEU A 127 -1.23 -8.25 12.77
CA LEU A 127 -1.51 -9.57 12.23
C LEU A 127 -2.36 -10.40 13.17
N GLU A 128 -2.07 -10.32 14.46
CA GLU A 128 -2.85 -11.04 15.46
C GLU A 128 -4.30 -10.58 15.47
N GLN A 129 -4.51 -9.28 15.37
CA GLN A 129 -5.87 -8.73 15.36
C GLN A 129 -6.62 -9.11 14.09
N ILE A 130 -5.94 -9.12 12.95
CA ILE A 130 -6.56 -9.54 11.70
C ILE A 130 -6.96 -11.01 11.79
N GLN A 131 -6.06 -11.87 12.29
CA GLN A 131 -6.35 -13.29 12.40
C GLN A 131 -7.47 -13.56 13.38
N ALA A 132 -7.56 -12.76 14.45
CA ALA A 132 -8.61 -12.91 15.44
C ALA A 132 -9.96 -12.35 14.98
N GLY A 133 -10.00 -11.70 13.83
CA GLY A 133 -11.25 -11.13 13.33
C GLY A 133 -11.74 -9.96 14.14
N ALA A 134 -10.82 -9.12 14.61
CA ALA A 134 -11.16 -8.00 15.48
C ALA A 134 -12.19 -7.08 14.85
N TRP A 135 -12.12 -6.86 13.54
CA TRP A 135 -13.07 -6.01 12.83
C TRP A 135 -14.49 -6.53 13.00
N LEU A 136 -14.67 -7.83 12.84
CA LEU A 136 -16.01 -8.42 12.98
C LEU A 136 -16.53 -8.30 14.39
N ARG A 137 -15.67 -8.55 15.39
CA ARG A 137 -16.09 -8.44 16.78
C ARG A 137 -16.45 -7.01 17.13
N GLU A 138 -15.67 -6.06 16.65
CA GLU A 138 -15.93 -4.65 16.93
C GLU A 138 -17.26 -4.23 16.34
N GLU A 139 -17.54 -4.68 15.12
CA GLU A 139 -18.81 -4.34 14.49
C GLU A 139 -19.99 -4.92 15.24
N LEU A 140 -19.82 -6.14 15.73
CA LEU A 140 -20.92 -6.80 16.44
C LEU A 140 -21.12 -6.21 17.83
N ASP A 141 -20.05 -5.81 18.47
CA ASP A 141 -20.11 -5.32 19.85
C ASP A 141 -20.48 -3.85 19.92
N GLU A 142 -20.27 -3.10 18.87
CA GLU A 142 -20.47 -1.67 18.91
C GLU A 142 -21.94 -1.32 18.83
N PRO A 143 -22.46 -0.67 19.84
CA PRO A 143 -23.88 -0.31 19.80
C PRO A 143 -24.17 0.75 18.78
N ASP A 144 -23.23 1.64 18.62
CA ASP A 144 -23.43 2.63 17.59
C ASP A 144 -22.23 3.50 17.45
N ASN A 145 -21.98 4.04 17.47
CA ASN A 145 -20.89 4.62 17.29
C ASN A 145 -20.63 5.73 16.78
N THR A 146 -20.68 6.23 17.14
CA THR A 146 -20.41 7.08 16.96
C THR A 146 -19.46 7.61 16.59
N CYS A 147 -19.22 7.84 16.75
CA CYS A 147 -18.31 8.04 16.51
C CYS A 147 -17.63 8.35 16.47
N TYR A 148 -17.50 8.71 16.71
CA TYR A 148 -16.81 8.81 16.93
C TYR A 148 -16.47 9.62 16.89
N THR A 149 -16.60 10.10 17.14
CA THR A 149 -16.39 10.50 17.52
C THR A 149 -16.27 10.58 18.11
N GLU A 150 -16.30 10.78 18.62
CA GLU A 150 -16.27 10.64 19.35
C GLU A 150 -16.33 10.51 19.88
N SER A 151 -16.49 10.79 20.02
CA SER A 151 -16.65 10.41 20.76
C SER A 151 -16.89 10.05 21.26
N ASN A 152 -17.03 10.11 21.49
CA ASN A 152 -17.38 9.57 22.16
C ASN A 152 -17.64 9.23 22.64
N THR A 153 -17.82 9.36 22.73
CA THR A 153 -18.24 8.89 23.45
C THR A 153 -18.58 8.25 23.92
N VAL A 154 -18.82 8.34 24.06
CA VAL A 154 -19.23 7.59 24.66
C VAL A 154 -19.28 7.01 25.20
N SER A 155 -19.60 7.06 25.37
CA SER A 155 -19.62 6.51 26.18
C SER A 155 -19.52 5.84 26.47
N ALA A 156 -19.48 5.72 26.53
CA ALA A 156 -19.42 4.96 27.28
C ALA A 156 -18.85 4.34 27.47
#